data_0db36149407dfb66003659acdf07c96f
#
_entry.id   0db36149407dfb66003659acdf07c96f
#
_cell.length_a   1.000
_cell.length_b   1.000
_cell.length_c   1.000
_cell.angle_alpha   90.00
_cell.angle_beta   90.00
_cell.angle_gamma   90.00
#
_symmetry.space_group_name_H-M   'P 1'
#
loop_
_entity.id
_entity.type
_entity.pdbx_description
1 polymer ?
#
loop_
_entity_poly.entity_id
_entity_poly.type
_entity_poly.pdbx_seq_one_letter_code
_entity_poly.pdbx_strand_id
1 'polypeptide(L)'
;MRTHYCGHLNKSLAGQTVELCGWVNRRRDLGGLIFIDMRDREGIVQVVVDPDMADAYEVANTLRNEFCIKLTGEVRVRPESQANKDMATGEVEILATGLEIINRSDVLPLDFNQKNSEEQRLKYRYLDLRRPEMSDRIKLRAKASSFVRRFLDDNGFLDIETPVLTKATPEGARDYLVPSRVHKGSFYALPQSPQLFKQLLMMSGFDRYYQIVKCFRDEDLRADRQPEFTQIDIETSFMTADQVREVTENMVRDMWQELLNVDLGQFPVMPFAEAIRRFGSDKPDLRNPLELVDVADLVKDVEFKVFSGPANDEKGRVAVIRVPGGASLTRKQIDGYGEFVGIYGAKGLAWMKVNDRAAGVEGIQSPVAKFLNEDVINGILDRTQAESGDIILFGADKAGIVAEAMGALRLKLGKDLELTDESAWAPLWVVDFPMFEEDDEGNLHAMHHPFTSPLGVTAEELKANPAAANSNAYDMVLNGYEVGGGSVRIHNADMQEAVFDILGITPEEQQLKFGFLLDALKFGTPPHAGLAFGLDRLVMLLCGTENIRDVIAFPKTTAAACLLTDAPSLANPAALEELAIAVTAAKEKDAE
;
A
#
# COMPACT_ATOMS: atom_id res chain seq x y z
N MET A 1 37.16 13.65 -4.48
CA MET A 1 36.52 14.96 -4.23
C MET A 1 36.06 15.08 -2.78
N ARG A 2 35.59 14.01 -2.13
CA ARG A 2 35.32 13.96 -0.67
C ARG A 2 36.07 12.80 -0.02
N THR A 3 36.49 12.96 1.24
CA THR A 3 37.07 11.86 2.05
C THR A 3 36.01 11.20 2.93
N HIS A 4 35.05 11.97 3.44
CA HIS A 4 34.01 11.54 4.36
C HIS A 4 32.65 12.13 4.00
N TYR A 5 31.58 11.50 4.50
CA TYR A 5 30.25 12.09 4.54
C TYR A 5 30.07 12.93 5.81
N CYS A 6 29.29 14.01 5.71
CA CYS A 6 29.01 14.90 6.83
C CYS A 6 28.44 14.14 8.04
N GLY A 7 27.45 13.29 7.81
CA GLY A 7 26.76 12.53 8.87
C GLY A 7 27.59 11.44 9.54
N HIS A 8 28.76 11.08 8.98
CA HIS A 8 29.62 10.02 9.53
C HIS A 8 30.73 10.56 10.43
N LEU A 9 30.83 11.88 10.58
CA LEU A 9 31.87 12.48 11.39
C LEU A 9 31.60 12.30 12.89
N ASN A 10 32.61 11.93 13.63
CA ASN A 10 32.54 11.68 15.06
C ASN A 10 33.87 11.92 15.77
N LYS A 11 33.91 11.80 17.10
CA LYS A 11 35.07 12.06 17.93
C LYS A 11 36.34 11.26 17.56
N SER A 12 36.21 10.08 16.96
CA SER A 12 37.36 9.25 16.57
C SER A 12 38.19 9.86 15.45
N LEU A 13 37.61 10.81 14.72
CA LEU A 13 38.27 11.53 13.62
C LEU A 13 38.92 12.88 14.08
N ALA A 14 38.88 13.19 15.38
CA ALA A 14 39.44 14.43 15.91
C ALA A 14 40.91 14.63 15.52
N GLY A 15 41.25 15.84 15.09
CA GLY A 15 42.60 16.18 14.60
C GLY A 15 42.87 15.76 13.15
N GLN A 16 41.99 15.04 12.49
CA GLN A 16 42.15 14.66 11.09
C GLN A 16 41.62 15.77 10.17
N THR A 17 42.35 15.99 9.06
CA THR A 17 41.89 16.84 7.97
C THR A 17 40.93 16.04 7.07
N VAL A 18 39.77 16.59 6.80
CA VAL A 18 38.74 15.99 5.94
C VAL A 18 38.37 16.90 4.78
N GLU A 19 38.00 16.29 3.68
CA GLU A 19 37.35 16.97 2.55
C GLU A 19 35.88 16.55 2.50
N LEU A 20 34.98 17.53 2.51
CA LEU A 20 33.53 17.35 2.47
C LEU A 20 32.96 18.03 1.24
N CYS A 21 31.86 17.46 0.70
CA CYS A 21 31.08 18.04 -0.37
C CYS A 21 29.62 17.95 -0.01
N GLY A 22 28.87 19.02 -0.19
CA GLY A 22 27.43 19.05 0.15
C GLY A 22 26.83 20.43 -0.08
N TRP A 23 25.75 20.69 0.60
CA TRP A 23 24.97 21.92 0.49
C TRP A 23 24.98 22.70 1.80
N VAL A 24 24.93 24.04 1.69
CA VAL A 24 24.71 24.92 2.83
C VAL A 24 23.27 24.80 3.30
N ASN A 25 23.05 24.11 4.39
CA ASN A 25 21.73 23.98 5.00
C ASN A 25 21.33 25.27 5.74
N ARG A 26 22.28 25.87 6.45
CA ARG A 26 22.09 27.12 7.19
C ARG A 26 23.44 27.83 7.37
N ARG A 27 23.45 29.16 7.24
CA ARG A 27 24.57 30.01 7.57
C ARG A 27 24.20 30.96 8.71
N ARG A 28 25.09 31.14 9.67
CA ARG A 28 24.98 32.09 10.81
C ARG A 28 26.26 32.86 10.95
N ASP A 29 26.18 34.14 11.26
CA ASP A 29 27.30 34.99 11.62
C ASP A 29 27.13 35.41 13.08
N LEU A 30 28.05 35.00 13.94
CA LEU A 30 27.98 35.19 15.38
C LEU A 30 29.31 35.75 15.87
N GLY A 31 29.33 37.06 16.05
CA GLY A 31 30.53 37.73 16.61
C GLY A 31 31.79 37.65 15.75
N GLY A 32 31.64 37.61 14.43
CA GLY A 32 32.73 37.53 13.47
C GLY A 32 33.16 36.10 13.09
N LEU A 33 32.66 35.09 13.76
CA LEU A 33 32.79 33.70 13.33
C LEU A 33 31.60 33.32 12.45
N ILE A 34 31.85 32.66 11.32
CA ILE A 34 30.76 32.14 10.45
C ILE A 34 30.59 30.68 10.75
N PHE A 35 29.32 30.31 11.05
CA PHE A 35 28.90 28.93 11.25
C PHE A 35 28.09 28.49 10.06
N ILE A 36 28.42 27.30 9.51
CA ILE A 36 27.73 26.70 8.39
C ILE A 36 27.26 25.31 8.83
N ASP A 37 25.97 25.05 8.77
CA ASP A 37 25.44 23.70 8.86
C ASP A 37 25.51 23.12 7.44
N MET A 38 26.50 22.27 7.20
CA MET A 38 26.70 21.60 5.89
C MET A 38 26.00 20.27 5.86
N ARG A 39 25.23 20.06 4.81
CA ARG A 39 24.39 18.85 4.63
C ARG A 39 24.85 18.05 3.44
N ASP A 40 24.87 16.74 3.59
CA ASP A 40 24.93 15.77 2.50
C ASP A 40 23.88 14.65 2.67
N ARG A 41 23.99 13.57 1.91
CA ARG A 41 23.07 12.44 1.98
C ARG A 41 23.00 11.79 3.37
N GLU A 42 24.11 11.76 4.11
CA GLU A 42 24.22 11.02 5.38
C GLU A 42 23.91 11.89 6.60
N GLY A 43 23.87 13.22 6.44
CA GLY A 43 23.47 14.09 7.54
C GLY A 43 24.06 15.49 7.45
N ILE A 44 24.13 16.13 8.62
CA ILE A 44 24.56 17.53 8.77
C ILE A 44 25.75 17.56 9.73
N VAL A 45 26.72 18.44 9.44
CA VAL A 45 27.81 18.78 10.37
C VAL A 45 27.96 20.29 10.47
N GLN A 46 28.28 20.77 11.65
CA GLN A 46 28.65 22.19 11.85
C GLN A 46 30.07 22.46 11.39
N VAL A 47 30.21 23.50 10.61
CA VAL A 47 31.50 24.04 10.16
C VAL A 47 31.68 25.41 10.78
N VAL A 48 32.89 25.69 11.25
CA VAL A 48 33.33 27.00 11.77
C VAL A 48 34.34 27.58 10.81
N VAL A 49 34.13 28.81 10.39
CA VAL A 49 35.05 29.56 9.55
C VAL A 49 35.54 30.76 10.36
N ASP A 50 36.85 30.72 10.68
CA ASP A 50 37.51 31.76 11.45
C ASP A 50 37.98 32.88 10.52
N PRO A 51 37.88 34.17 10.90
CA PRO A 51 38.44 35.29 10.15
C PRO A 51 39.95 35.17 9.83
N ASP A 52 40.71 34.44 10.65
CA ASP A 52 42.13 34.19 10.41
C ASP A 52 42.39 33.35 9.15
N MET A 53 41.36 32.61 8.67
CA MET A 53 41.38 31.89 7.39
C MET A 53 40.79 32.78 6.29
N ALA A 54 41.48 33.85 5.93
CA ALA A 54 41.00 34.97 5.13
C ALA A 54 40.29 34.53 3.84
N ASP A 55 40.87 33.60 3.05
CA ASP A 55 40.30 33.14 1.78
C ASP A 55 38.99 32.36 2.00
N ALA A 56 38.96 31.46 2.97
CA ALA A 56 37.77 30.71 3.32
C ALA A 56 36.66 31.60 3.90
N TYR A 57 37.08 32.60 4.70
CA TYR A 57 36.18 33.56 5.33
C TYR A 57 35.49 34.48 4.29
N GLU A 58 36.23 34.94 3.28
CA GLU A 58 35.70 35.73 2.18
C GLU A 58 34.64 34.96 1.41
N VAL A 59 34.90 33.69 1.09
CA VAL A 59 33.91 32.81 0.44
C VAL A 59 32.71 32.59 1.34
N ALA A 60 32.90 32.29 2.62
CA ALA A 60 31.86 32.05 3.61
C ALA A 60 30.88 33.22 3.76
N ASN A 61 31.38 34.46 3.62
CA ASN A 61 30.55 35.67 3.65
C ASN A 61 29.52 35.73 2.51
N THR A 62 29.81 35.11 1.37
CA THR A 62 28.97 35.13 0.18
C THR A 62 27.96 33.97 0.14
N LEU A 63 28.10 32.97 1.03
CA LEU A 63 27.28 31.79 1.03
C LEU A 63 25.82 32.10 1.36
N ARG A 64 24.93 31.39 0.65
CA ARG A 64 23.50 31.33 0.92
C ARG A 64 23.06 29.88 1.02
N ASN A 65 21.86 29.67 1.55
CA ASN A 65 21.29 28.35 1.66
C ASN A 65 21.25 27.65 0.29
N GLU A 66 21.49 26.35 0.32
CA GLU A 66 21.50 25.45 -0.84
C GLU A 66 22.63 25.70 -1.86
N PHE A 67 23.61 26.58 -1.57
CA PHE A 67 24.85 26.59 -2.34
C PHE A 67 25.54 25.23 -2.19
N CYS A 68 25.98 24.66 -3.31
CA CYS A 68 26.81 23.45 -3.32
C CYS A 68 28.28 23.85 -3.09
N ILE A 69 28.89 23.28 -2.07
CA ILE A 69 30.25 23.68 -1.63
C ILE A 69 31.16 22.46 -1.45
N LYS A 70 32.47 22.70 -1.61
CA LYS A 70 33.52 21.83 -1.15
C LYS A 70 34.25 22.50 0.02
N LEU A 71 34.50 21.72 1.05
CA LEU A 71 35.15 22.16 2.27
C LEU A 71 36.38 21.29 2.56
N THR A 72 37.48 21.92 2.95
CA THR A 72 38.61 21.25 3.59
C THR A 72 38.74 21.80 5.00
N GLY A 73 38.90 20.94 6.00
CA GLY A 73 39.01 21.40 7.38
C GLY A 73 39.39 20.29 8.34
N GLU A 74 39.74 20.70 9.56
CA GLU A 74 40.11 19.81 10.65
C GLU A 74 38.89 19.46 11.52
N VAL A 75 38.72 18.18 11.82
CA VAL A 75 37.69 17.71 12.76
C VAL A 75 38.14 18.06 14.18
N ARG A 76 37.31 18.80 14.92
CA ARG A 76 37.56 19.07 16.34
C ARG A 76 36.38 18.70 17.21
N VAL A 77 36.67 18.25 18.43
CA VAL A 77 35.65 17.95 19.43
C VAL A 77 35.10 19.24 20.02
N ARG A 78 33.81 19.40 20.07
CA ARG A 78 33.17 20.54 20.73
C ARG A 78 33.22 20.36 22.24
N PRO A 79 33.41 21.46 23.02
CA PRO A 79 33.22 21.40 24.47
C PRO A 79 31.85 20.81 24.82
N GLU A 80 31.78 20.02 25.88
CA GLU A 80 30.56 19.36 26.31
C GLU A 80 29.37 20.32 26.49
N SER A 81 29.66 21.52 26.99
CA SER A 81 28.69 22.62 27.15
C SER A 81 28.17 23.20 25.82
N GLN A 82 28.85 22.93 24.71
CA GLN A 82 28.51 23.43 23.38
C GLN A 82 28.06 22.29 22.43
N ALA A 83 28.09 21.04 22.90
CA ALA A 83 27.63 19.89 22.12
C ALA A 83 26.12 20.04 21.81
N ASN A 84 25.77 19.85 20.54
CA ASN A 84 24.37 19.90 20.11
C ASN A 84 23.74 18.50 20.15
N LYS A 85 22.88 18.25 21.12
CA LYS A 85 22.21 16.94 21.29
C LYS A 85 21.17 16.64 20.21
N ASP A 86 20.70 17.65 19.48
CA ASP A 86 19.69 17.52 18.42
C ASP A 86 20.32 17.18 17.06
N MET A 87 21.66 17.10 16.99
CA MET A 87 22.42 16.78 15.78
C MET A 87 23.26 15.52 16.03
N ALA A 88 23.14 14.52 15.15
CA ALA A 88 23.89 13.26 15.29
C ALA A 88 25.42 13.47 15.37
N THR A 89 25.93 14.47 14.67
CA THR A 89 27.36 14.89 14.69
C THR A 89 27.66 16.00 15.69
N GLY A 90 26.73 16.34 16.57
CA GLY A 90 26.78 17.54 17.42
C GLY A 90 27.91 17.60 18.44
N GLU A 91 28.66 16.51 18.62
CA GLU A 91 29.85 16.45 19.47
C GLU A 91 31.12 16.93 18.77
N VAL A 92 31.06 17.07 17.44
CA VAL A 92 32.18 17.52 16.62
C VAL A 92 31.81 18.73 15.77
N GLU A 93 32.77 19.42 15.28
CA GLU A 93 32.65 20.48 14.28
C GLU A 93 33.89 20.49 13.40
N ILE A 94 33.82 21.16 12.27
CA ILE A 94 34.93 21.27 11.35
C ILE A 94 35.47 22.70 11.38
N LEU A 95 36.75 22.86 11.67
CA LEU A 95 37.45 24.14 11.48
C LEU A 95 37.88 24.22 10.03
N ALA A 96 37.23 25.08 9.27
CA ALA A 96 37.51 25.24 7.85
C ALA A 96 38.90 25.83 7.59
N THR A 97 39.68 25.16 6.76
CA THR A 97 40.98 25.65 6.24
C THR A 97 40.89 26.02 4.75
N GLY A 98 39.88 25.51 4.05
CA GLY A 98 39.59 25.83 2.65
C GLY A 98 38.12 25.69 2.35
N LEU A 99 37.60 26.59 1.52
CA LEU A 99 36.18 26.59 1.14
C LEU A 99 36.04 27.04 -0.31
N GLU A 100 35.31 26.26 -1.08
CA GLU A 100 35.06 26.50 -2.50
C GLU A 100 33.55 26.39 -2.82
N ILE A 101 33.01 27.34 -3.57
CA ILE A 101 31.67 27.25 -4.12
C ILE A 101 31.74 26.44 -5.41
N ILE A 102 31.18 25.23 -5.40
CA ILE A 102 31.05 24.41 -6.61
C ILE A 102 29.98 25.00 -7.49
N ASN A 103 28.82 25.32 -6.89
CA ASN A 103 27.71 25.93 -7.62
C ASN A 103 26.85 26.78 -6.70
N ARG A 104 26.31 27.86 -7.23
CA ARG A 104 25.39 28.76 -6.54
C ARG A 104 23.96 28.26 -6.68
N SER A 105 23.07 28.71 -5.83
CA SER A 105 21.64 28.41 -5.86
C SER A 105 20.85 29.72 -5.97
N ASP A 106 19.81 29.71 -6.77
CA ASP A 106 18.75 30.72 -6.71
C ASP A 106 17.88 30.49 -5.46
N VAL A 107 16.95 31.39 -5.21
CA VAL A 107 15.95 31.22 -4.14
C VAL A 107 15.09 30.01 -4.46
N LEU A 108 15.00 29.09 -3.50
CA LEU A 108 14.23 27.86 -3.70
C LEU A 108 12.72 28.17 -3.85
N PRO A 109 12.05 27.48 -4.77
CA PRO A 109 10.59 27.53 -4.88
C PRO A 109 9.85 26.76 -3.78
N LEU A 110 10.56 26.03 -2.92
CA LEU A 110 10.07 25.32 -1.75
C LEU A 110 10.68 25.91 -0.48
N ASP A 111 9.86 26.06 0.56
CA ASP A 111 10.35 26.37 1.90
C ASP A 111 10.51 25.08 2.71
N PHE A 112 11.77 24.72 3.05
CA PHE A 112 12.06 23.50 3.81
C PHE A 112 11.60 23.57 5.28
N ASN A 113 11.28 24.75 5.78
CA ASN A 113 10.84 24.97 7.16
C ASN A 113 9.31 25.08 7.29
N GLN A 114 8.59 25.10 6.17
CA GLN A 114 7.12 25.22 6.14
C GLN A 114 6.48 24.07 5.37
N LYS A 115 5.16 23.94 5.56
CA LYS A 115 4.35 22.97 4.82
C LYS A 115 4.11 23.50 3.40
N ASN A 116 4.69 22.84 2.40
CA ASN A 116 4.42 23.11 0.99
C ASN A 116 3.22 22.29 0.50
N SER A 117 2.52 22.75 -0.52
CA SER A 117 1.46 21.97 -1.17
C SER A 117 2.05 20.72 -1.84
N GLU A 118 1.24 19.67 -1.98
CA GLU A 118 1.67 18.45 -2.68
C GLU A 118 2.06 18.75 -4.13
N GLU A 119 1.33 19.61 -4.80
CA GLU A 119 1.61 20.05 -6.18
C GLU A 119 3.02 20.67 -6.31
N GLN A 120 3.38 21.60 -5.42
CA GLN A 120 4.71 22.19 -5.40
C GLN A 120 5.80 21.16 -5.11
N ARG A 121 5.56 20.26 -4.16
CA ARG A 121 6.48 19.17 -3.81
C ARG A 121 6.70 18.22 -4.98
N LEU A 122 5.69 17.90 -5.75
CA LEU A 122 5.78 17.03 -6.93
C LEU A 122 6.43 17.73 -8.11
N LYS A 123 6.15 19.03 -8.32
CA LYS A 123 6.77 19.83 -9.39
C LYS A 123 8.27 20.01 -9.18
N TYR A 124 8.68 20.26 -7.96
CA TYR A 124 10.09 20.43 -7.57
C TYR A 124 10.60 19.23 -6.77
N ARG A 125 10.23 18.03 -7.17
CA ARG A 125 10.47 16.80 -6.42
C ARG A 125 11.93 16.57 -6.06
N TYR A 126 12.86 16.91 -6.94
CA TYR A 126 14.31 16.82 -6.70
C TYR A 126 14.80 17.72 -5.55
N LEU A 127 14.10 18.81 -5.24
CA LEU A 127 14.34 19.63 -4.06
C LEU A 127 13.65 19.06 -2.82
N ASP A 128 12.40 18.61 -2.95
CA ASP A 128 11.65 17.98 -1.86
C ASP A 128 12.40 16.75 -1.31
N LEU A 129 13.06 15.98 -2.19
CA LEU A 129 13.90 14.84 -1.81
C LEU A 129 15.17 15.21 -1.02
N ARG A 130 15.59 16.48 -0.98
CA ARG A 130 16.68 16.94 -0.11
C ARG A 130 16.28 17.07 1.35
N ARG A 131 14.99 17.15 1.63
CA ARG A 131 14.47 17.21 3.00
C ARG A 131 14.81 15.90 3.72
N PRO A 132 15.32 15.96 4.97
CA PRO A 132 15.71 14.75 5.71
C PRO A 132 14.62 13.68 5.75
N GLU A 133 13.39 14.08 6.03
CA GLU A 133 12.22 13.21 6.07
C GLU A 133 12.02 12.42 4.77
N MET A 134 12.11 13.09 3.62
CA MET A 134 11.94 12.45 2.32
C MET A 134 13.16 11.60 1.94
N SER A 135 14.36 12.13 2.21
CA SER A 135 15.60 11.39 2.00
C SER A 135 15.64 10.08 2.78
N ASP A 136 15.20 10.09 4.04
CA ASP A 136 15.20 8.92 4.90
C ASP A 136 14.21 7.85 4.43
N ARG A 137 13.05 8.25 3.92
CA ARG A 137 12.08 7.33 3.30
C ARG A 137 12.67 6.61 2.09
N ILE A 138 13.35 7.33 1.20
CA ILE A 138 13.99 6.73 0.02
C ILE A 138 15.18 5.84 0.42
N LYS A 139 15.96 6.22 1.43
CA LYS A 139 17.03 5.37 1.98
C LYS A 139 16.47 4.09 2.60
N LEU A 140 15.35 4.19 3.35
CA LEU A 140 14.70 3.02 3.93
C LEU A 140 14.16 2.08 2.84
N ARG A 141 13.59 2.64 1.75
CA ARG A 141 13.21 1.87 0.56
C ARG A 141 14.38 1.09 -0.04
N ALA A 142 15.53 1.74 -0.19
CA ALA A 142 16.74 1.10 -0.70
C ALA A 142 17.22 -0.04 0.21
N LYS A 143 17.17 0.16 1.52
CA LYS A 143 17.50 -0.88 2.51
C LYS A 143 16.53 -2.05 2.45
N ALA A 144 15.22 -1.78 2.34
CA ALA A 144 14.20 -2.81 2.21
C ALA A 144 14.42 -3.67 0.94
N SER A 145 14.68 -3.05 -0.21
CA SER A 145 14.99 -3.77 -1.44
C SER A 145 16.27 -4.61 -1.33
N SER A 146 17.30 -4.08 -0.69
CA SER A 146 18.55 -4.82 -0.44
C SER A 146 18.33 -6.01 0.50
N PHE A 147 17.54 -5.83 1.56
CA PHE A 147 17.15 -6.91 2.47
C PHE A 147 16.43 -8.04 1.73
N VAL A 148 15.42 -7.70 0.94
CA VAL A 148 14.62 -8.68 0.18
C VAL A 148 15.50 -9.53 -0.73
N ARG A 149 16.43 -8.90 -1.45
CA ARG A 149 17.37 -9.63 -2.32
C ARG A 149 18.24 -10.61 -1.53
N ARG A 150 18.87 -10.17 -0.46
CA ARG A 150 19.68 -11.06 0.39
C ARG A 150 18.85 -12.22 0.95
N PHE A 151 17.67 -11.94 1.49
CA PHE A 151 16.80 -12.97 2.06
C PHE A 151 16.41 -14.02 1.01
N LEU A 152 15.97 -13.59 -0.16
CA LEU A 152 15.54 -14.52 -1.21
C LEU A 152 16.71 -15.29 -1.83
N ASP A 153 17.85 -14.65 -2.06
CA ASP A 153 19.07 -15.32 -2.52
C ASP A 153 19.53 -16.39 -1.53
N ASP A 154 19.54 -16.09 -0.24
CA ASP A 154 19.92 -17.02 0.85
C ASP A 154 18.93 -18.19 0.97
N ASN A 155 17.67 -18.02 0.54
CA ASN A 155 16.66 -19.07 0.48
C ASN A 155 16.59 -19.80 -0.86
N GLY A 156 17.56 -19.61 -1.74
CA GLY A 156 17.70 -20.34 -2.99
C GLY A 156 16.78 -19.85 -4.12
N PHE A 157 16.25 -18.64 -4.03
CA PHE A 157 15.49 -18.02 -5.13
C PHE A 157 16.45 -17.41 -6.15
N LEU A 158 16.05 -17.45 -7.40
CA LEU A 158 16.79 -16.87 -8.51
C LEU A 158 16.11 -15.56 -8.96
N ASP A 159 16.89 -14.49 -9.06
CA ASP A 159 16.43 -13.23 -9.63
C ASP A 159 16.45 -13.33 -11.16
N ILE A 160 15.29 -13.44 -11.79
CA ILE A 160 15.14 -13.63 -13.23
C ILE A 160 14.27 -12.53 -13.81
N GLU A 161 14.81 -11.78 -14.77
CA GLU A 161 14.08 -10.74 -15.48
C GLU A 161 13.07 -11.33 -16.47
N THR A 162 11.92 -10.70 -16.57
CA THR A 162 10.86 -11.01 -17.53
C THR A 162 10.62 -9.83 -18.47
N PRO A 163 10.04 -10.05 -19.67
CA PRO A 163 9.82 -8.96 -20.62
C PRO A 163 8.92 -7.84 -20.07
N VAL A 164 9.28 -6.60 -20.40
CA VAL A 164 8.44 -5.42 -20.19
C VAL A 164 7.58 -5.15 -21.44
N LEU A 165 8.12 -5.36 -22.64
CA LEU A 165 7.35 -5.32 -23.88
C LEU A 165 6.72 -6.70 -24.09
N THR A 166 5.46 -6.85 -23.73
CA THR A 166 4.74 -8.13 -23.76
C THR A 166 3.45 -8.03 -24.55
N LYS A 167 2.66 -9.07 -24.53
CA LYS A 167 1.34 -9.13 -25.12
C LYS A 167 0.31 -8.68 -24.08
N ALA A 168 -0.74 -7.97 -24.53
CA ALA A 168 -1.87 -7.63 -23.68
C ALA A 168 -2.53 -8.89 -23.11
N THR A 169 -2.66 -8.94 -21.79
CA THR A 169 -3.34 -10.03 -21.06
C THR A 169 -4.32 -9.42 -20.08
N PRO A 170 -5.59 -9.86 -20.08
CA PRO A 170 -6.58 -9.33 -19.15
C PRO A 170 -6.32 -9.89 -17.74
N GLU A 171 -5.83 -9.03 -16.84
CA GLU A 171 -5.61 -9.31 -15.42
C GLU A 171 -6.44 -8.40 -14.50
N GLY A 172 -7.56 -7.86 -15.00
CA GLY A 172 -8.49 -7.05 -14.22
C GLY A 172 -8.38 -5.55 -14.47
N ALA A 173 -7.19 -4.98 -14.66
CA ALA A 173 -6.98 -3.58 -15.06
C ALA A 173 -6.86 -3.44 -16.58
N ARG A 174 -6.85 -2.20 -17.08
CA ARG A 174 -6.52 -1.93 -18.49
C ARG A 174 -5.01 -1.92 -18.67
N ASP A 175 -4.56 -2.38 -19.87
CA ASP A 175 -3.16 -2.38 -20.25
C ASP A 175 -2.75 -1.03 -20.86
N TYR A 176 -1.52 -0.60 -20.56
CA TYR A 176 -0.86 0.45 -21.36
C TYR A 176 -0.32 -0.15 -22.64
N LEU A 177 -0.67 0.44 -23.79
CA LEU A 177 -0.27 -0.04 -25.11
C LEU A 177 0.94 0.74 -25.63
N VAL A 178 1.90 0.01 -26.22
CA VAL A 178 3.09 0.57 -26.84
C VAL A 178 3.11 0.16 -28.32
N PRO A 179 3.00 1.10 -29.25
CA PRO A 179 2.96 0.77 -30.68
C PRO A 179 4.30 0.24 -31.18
N SER A 180 4.25 -0.76 -32.08
CA SER A 180 5.43 -1.32 -32.73
C SER A 180 5.77 -0.56 -34.01
N ARG A 181 6.96 0.02 -34.10
CA ARG A 181 7.47 0.62 -35.34
C ARG A 181 7.73 -0.42 -36.45
N VAL A 182 8.19 -1.59 -36.04
CA VAL A 182 8.54 -2.66 -36.99
C VAL A 182 7.29 -3.38 -37.52
N HIS A 183 6.31 -3.58 -36.65
CA HIS A 183 5.03 -4.23 -36.99
C HIS A 183 3.90 -3.20 -36.90
N LYS A 184 3.79 -2.38 -37.96
CA LYS A 184 2.78 -1.32 -38.04
C LYS A 184 1.38 -1.86 -37.81
N GLY A 185 0.59 -1.20 -36.96
CA GLY A 185 -0.73 -1.65 -36.57
C GLY A 185 -0.77 -2.70 -35.45
N SER A 186 0.40 -3.15 -34.97
CA SER A 186 0.52 -4.04 -33.82
C SER A 186 1.09 -3.30 -32.62
N PHE A 187 0.71 -3.76 -31.42
CA PHE A 187 1.08 -3.13 -30.15
C PHE A 187 1.67 -4.15 -29.19
N TYR A 188 2.68 -3.74 -28.46
CA TYR A 188 3.02 -4.35 -27.19
C TYR A 188 2.11 -3.79 -26.09
N ALA A 189 2.03 -4.50 -24.97
CA ALA A 189 1.46 -4.00 -23.73
C ALA A 189 2.50 -3.98 -22.64
N LEU A 190 2.42 -3.00 -21.73
CA LEU A 190 3.22 -3.01 -20.50
C LEU A 190 2.58 -4.00 -19.50
N PRO A 191 3.37 -4.83 -18.79
CA PRO A 191 2.84 -5.90 -17.96
C PRO A 191 2.15 -5.36 -16.70
N GLN A 192 0.97 -5.90 -16.40
CA GLN A 192 0.30 -5.66 -15.13
C GLN A 192 0.98 -6.42 -13.97
N SER A 193 1.56 -7.57 -14.28
CA SER A 193 2.46 -8.38 -13.46
C SER A 193 3.18 -9.38 -14.35
N PRO A 194 4.27 -10.03 -13.91
CA PRO A 194 4.93 -11.10 -14.66
C PRO A 194 4.25 -12.47 -14.51
N GLN A 195 2.95 -12.53 -14.20
CA GLN A 195 2.22 -13.75 -13.82
C GLN A 195 2.42 -14.92 -14.80
N LEU A 196 2.27 -14.70 -16.08
CA LEU A 196 2.40 -15.79 -17.07
C LEU A 196 3.85 -16.25 -17.24
N PHE A 197 4.79 -15.32 -17.22
CA PHE A 197 6.21 -15.63 -17.37
C PHE A 197 6.77 -16.37 -16.16
N LYS A 198 6.39 -16.01 -14.95
CA LYS A 198 6.85 -16.73 -13.76
C LYS A 198 6.32 -18.16 -13.71
N GLN A 199 5.09 -18.41 -14.19
CA GLN A 199 4.56 -19.76 -14.34
C GLN A 199 5.37 -20.55 -15.38
N LEU A 200 5.71 -19.94 -16.54
CA LEU A 200 6.58 -20.55 -17.52
C LEU A 200 7.98 -20.86 -16.97
N LEU A 201 8.52 -20.04 -16.09
CA LEU A 201 9.80 -20.32 -15.42
C LEU A 201 9.72 -21.55 -14.51
N MET A 202 8.57 -21.78 -13.85
CA MET A 202 8.35 -23.02 -13.09
C MET A 202 8.31 -24.24 -14.01
N MET A 203 7.62 -24.12 -15.14
CA MET A 203 7.60 -25.17 -16.19
C MET A 203 8.98 -25.41 -16.81
N SER A 204 9.86 -24.41 -16.75
CA SER A 204 11.25 -24.50 -17.20
C SER A 204 12.20 -25.11 -16.14
N GLY A 205 11.71 -25.46 -14.96
CA GLY A 205 12.48 -26.14 -13.91
C GLY A 205 13.32 -25.24 -13.00
N PHE A 206 12.99 -23.94 -12.91
CA PHE A 206 13.75 -23.01 -12.05
C PHE A 206 13.34 -23.03 -10.58
N ASP A 207 12.30 -23.74 -10.20
CA ASP A 207 11.80 -24.05 -8.87
C ASP A 207 11.51 -22.87 -7.93
N ARG A 208 12.41 -21.89 -7.82
CA ARG A 208 12.27 -20.72 -6.96
C ARG A 208 12.72 -19.47 -7.71
N TYR A 209 11.76 -18.64 -8.06
CA TYR A 209 11.94 -17.39 -8.79
C TYR A 209 11.53 -16.21 -7.95
N TYR A 210 12.25 -15.10 -8.07
CA TYR A 210 11.77 -13.80 -7.66
C TYR A 210 12.21 -12.70 -8.63
N GLN A 211 11.53 -11.56 -8.55
CA GLN A 211 11.93 -10.35 -9.23
C GLN A 211 11.40 -9.13 -8.47
N ILE A 212 12.21 -8.09 -8.29
CA ILE A 212 11.73 -6.76 -7.90
C ILE A 212 11.44 -6.01 -9.18
N VAL A 213 10.17 -5.94 -9.57
CA VAL A 213 9.74 -5.62 -10.94
C VAL A 213 8.74 -4.48 -10.99
N LYS A 214 8.86 -3.64 -12.03
CA LYS A 214 7.86 -2.63 -12.37
C LYS A 214 6.63 -3.28 -12.98
N CYS A 215 5.46 -2.87 -12.47
CA CYS A 215 4.15 -3.25 -12.98
C CYS A 215 3.37 -2.01 -13.38
N PHE A 216 2.45 -2.16 -14.34
CA PHE A 216 1.73 -1.05 -14.95
C PHE A 216 0.23 -1.38 -15.01
N ARG A 217 -0.63 -0.49 -14.50
CA ARG A 217 -2.07 -0.65 -14.54
C ARG A 217 -2.74 0.68 -14.83
N ASP A 218 -3.52 0.74 -15.89
CA ASP A 218 -4.34 1.92 -16.24
C ASP A 218 -5.70 1.79 -15.56
N GLU A 219 -5.75 2.27 -14.33
CA GLU A 219 -6.94 2.23 -13.47
C GLU A 219 -7.11 3.55 -12.71
N ASP A 220 -8.27 3.74 -12.08
CA ASP A 220 -8.53 4.92 -11.27
C ASP A 220 -7.60 4.97 -10.06
N LEU A 221 -6.90 6.09 -9.90
CA LEU A 221 -5.89 6.24 -8.86
C LEU A 221 -6.49 6.71 -7.54
N ARG A 222 -5.96 6.15 -6.45
CA ARG A 222 -6.27 6.51 -5.07
C ARG A 222 -4.98 6.86 -4.33
N ALA A 223 -5.07 7.21 -3.04
CA ALA A 223 -3.91 7.55 -2.22
C ALA A 223 -2.83 6.45 -2.15
N ASP A 224 -3.24 5.20 -2.28
CA ASP A 224 -2.42 3.99 -2.20
C ASP A 224 -2.20 3.28 -3.56
N ARG A 225 -2.52 3.95 -4.69
CA ARG A 225 -2.37 3.41 -6.05
C ARG A 225 -1.59 4.35 -6.95
N GLN A 226 -0.80 3.75 -7.84
CA GLN A 226 -0.02 4.41 -8.88
C GLN A 226 -0.19 3.67 -10.20
N PRO A 227 -0.13 4.36 -11.36
CA PRO A 227 -0.24 3.69 -12.67
C PRO A 227 0.98 2.83 -12.97
N GLU A 228 2.11 3.13 -12.37
CA GLU A 228 3.32 2.31 -12.31
C GLU A 228 3.76 2.14 -10.86
N PHE A 229 4.01 0.91 -10.47
CA PHE A 229 4.39 0.53 -9.10
C PHE A 229 5.38 -0.64 -9.13
N THR A 230 5.92 -1.00 -7.98
CA THR A 230 6.92 -2.06 -7.89
C THR A 230 6.39 -3.21 -7.06
N GLN A 231 6.52 -4.43 -7.59
CA GLN A 231 6.24 -5.67 -6.86
C GLN A 231 7.53 -6.39 -6.48
N ILE A 232 7.50 -7.09 -5.35
CA ILE A 232 8.35 -8.22 -5.07
C ILE A 232 7.56 -9.43 -5.53
N ASP A 233 7.90 -9.98 -6.70
CA ASP A 233 7.18 -11.07 -7.32
C ASP A 233 7.91 -12.39 -7.10
N ILE A 234 7.18 -13.41 -6.64
CA ILE A 234 7.74 -14.69 -6.18
C ILE A 234 6.91 -15.83 -6.79
N GLU A 235 7.59 -16.88 -7.24
CA GLU A 235 6.95 -18.14 -7.65
C GLU A 235 7.82 -19.33 -7.26
N THR A 236 7.17 -20.43 -6.88
CA THR A 236 7.82 -21.66 -6.43
C THR A 236 7.17 -22.89 -7.03
N SER A 237 7.98 -23.93 -7.33
CA SER A 237 7.49 -25.26 -7.66
C SER A 237 7.57 -26.18 -6.45
N PHE A 238 6.66 -27.15 -6.38
CA PHE A 238 6.65 -28.23 -5.37
C PHE A 238 6.54 -27.74 -3.92
N MET A 239 6.03 -26.53 -3.70
CA MET A 239 5.70 -26.01 -2.38
C MET A 239 4.19 -25.90 -2.20
N THR A 240 3.72 -26.22 -0.99
CA THR A 240 2.32 -26.00 -0.58
C THR A 240 2.03 -24.53 -0.30
N ALA A 241 0.76 -24.15 -0.23
CA ALA A 241 0.35 -22.81 0.20
C ALA A 241 0.94 -22.43 1.56
N ASP A 242 0.96 -23.37 2.51
CA ASP A 242 1.51 -23.16 3.85
C ASP A 242 3.02 -22.88 3.80
N GLN A 243 3.78 -23.60 3.00
CA GLN A 243 5.20 -23.39 2.84
C GLN A 243 5.54 -22.05 2.17
N VAL A 244 4.74 -21.63 1.18
CA VAL A 244 4.90 -20.31 0.56
C VAL A 244 4.58 -19.21 1.56
N ARG A 245 3.51 -19.37 2.35
CA ARG A 245 3.17 -18.41 3.42
C ARG A 245 4.28 -18.34 4.46
N GLU A 246 4.82 -19.48 4.90
CA GLU A 246 5.89 -19.54 5.90
C GLU A 246 7.15 -18.78 5.45
N VAL A 247 7.66 -19.04 4.25
CA VAL A 247 8.88 -18.37 3.75
C VAL A 247 8.67 -16.88 3.57
N THR A 248 7.50 -16.45 3.08
CA THR A 248 7.19 -15.04 2.86
C THR A 248 6.83 -14.31 4.15
N GLU A 249 6.22 -14.98 5.13
CA GLU A 249 6.04 -14.47 6.50
C GLU A 249 7.38 -14.20 7.17
N ASN A 250 8.31 -15.16 7.11
CA ASN A 250 9.65 -15.00 7.65
C ASN A 250 10.38 -13.81 7.01
N MET A 251 10.26 -13.62 5.68
CA MET A 251 10.83 -12.47 5.00
C MET A 251 10.31 -11.14 5.56
N VAL A 252 9.02 -11.01 5.76
CA VAL A 252 8.41 -9.77 6.28
C VAL A 252 8.77 -9.57 7.76
N ARG A 253 8.73 -10.61 8.58
CA ARG A 253 9.13 -10.55 10.00
C ARG A 253 10.57 -10.12 10.17
N ASP A 254 11.50 -10.73 9.44
CA ASP A 254 12.92 -10.45 9.53
C ASP A 254 13.23 -9.04 8.98
N MET A 255 12.50 -8.57 7.96
CA MET A 255 12.61 -7.20 7.45
C MET A 255 12.20 -6.16 8.49
N TRP A 256 11.08 -6.36 9.21
CA TRP A 256 10.65 -5.48 10.30
C TRP A 256 11.64 -5.51 11.46
N GLN A 257 12.15 -6.70 11.79
CA GLN A 257 13.17 -6.84 12.84
C GLN A 257 14.47 -6.11 12.49
N GLU A 258 14.98 -6.27 11.25
CA GLU A 258 16.24 -5.63 10.83
C GLU A 258 16.10 -4.12 10.68
N LEU A 259 15.00 -3.65 10.09
CA LEU A 259 14.86 -2.23 9.70
C LEU A 259 14.26 -1.35 10.79
N LEU A 260 13.38 -1.89 11.62
CA LEU A 260 12.65 -1.13 12.66
C LEU A 260 12.89 -1.65 14.08
N ASN A 261 13.59 -2.76 14.25
CA ASN A 261 13.74 -3.48 15.52
C ASN A 261 12.37 -3.85 16.14
N VAL A 262 11.43 -4.31 15.29
CA VAL A 262 10.08 -4.72 15.67
C VAL A 262 9.90 -6.21 15.40
N ASP A 263 9.48 -6.96 16.41
CA ASP A 263 9.03 -8.35 16.25
C ASP A 263 7.53 -8.38 15.94
N LEU A 264 7.17 -8.82 14.74
CA LEU A 264 5.78 -8.96 14.33
C LEU A 264 5.08 -10.21 14.92
N GLY A 265 5.82 -11.13 15.52
CA GLY A 265 5.27 -12.40 16.00
C GLY A 265 4.78 -13.33 14.87
N GLN A 266 4.00 -14.34 15.22
CA GLN A 266 3.32 -15.21 14.24
C GLN A 266 2.06 -14.54 13.70
N PHE A 267 1.81 -14.71 12.40
CA PHE A 267 0.62 -14.18 11.76
C PHE A 267 -0.55 -15.15 11.94
N PRO A 268 -1.66 -14.72 12.56
CA PRO A 268 -2.86 -15.54 12.60
C PRO A 268 -3.39 -15.79 11.19
N VAL A 269 -4.05 -16.93 10.99
CA VAL A 269 -4.68 -17.31 9.74
C VAL A 269 -6.19 -17.24 9.91
N MET A 270 -6.85 -16.50 9.04
CA MET A 270 -8.30 -16.26 9.09
C MET A 270 -8.93 -16.59 7.75
N PRO A 271 -9.97 -17.44 7.69
CA PRO A 271 -10.75 -17.64 6.48
C PRO A 271 -11.42 -16.34 6.02
N PHE A 272 -11.51 -16.12 4.71
CA PHE A 272 -12.20 -14.97 4.11
C PHE A 272 -13.62 -14.78 4.68
N ALA A 273 -14.40 -15.86 4.76
CA ALA A 273 -15.75 -15.80 5.31
C ALA A 273 -15.80 -15.25 6.75
N GLU A 274 -14.82 -15.59 7.58
CA GLU A 274 -14.69 -15.05 8.93
C GLU A 274 -14.31 -13.56 8.92
N ALA A 275 -13.38 -13.17 8.07
CA ALA A 275 -12.96 -11.77 7.92
C ALA A 275 -14.15 -10.88 7.53
N ILE A 276 -14.92 -11.29 6.54
CA ILE A 276 -16.13 -10.57 6.10
C ILE A 276 -17.20 -10.57 7.21
N ARG A 277 -17.40 -11.69 7.88
CA ARG A 277 -18.40 -11.79 8.95
C ARG A 277 -18.06 -10.87 10.14
N ARG A 278 -16.82 -10.90 10.62
CA ARG A 278 -16.40 -10.15 11.82
C ARG A 278 -16.04 -8.71 11.54
N PHE A 279 -15.50 -8.40 10.39
CA PHE A 279 -14.90 -7.09 10.12
C PHE A 279 -15.46 -6.38 8.89
N GLY A 280 -16.26 -7.06 8.09
CA GLY A 280 -16.81 -6.49 6.85
C GLY A 280 -15.76 -6.23 5.77
N SER A 281 -14.58 -6.87 5.85
CA SER A 281 -13.47 -6.65 4.93
C SER A 281 -12.58 -7.88 4.83
N ASP A 282 -12.01 -8.12 3.66
CA ASP A 282 -10.97 -9.12 3.39
C ASP A 282 -9.58 -8.71 3.87
N LYS A 283 -9.43 -7.45 4.29
CA LYS A 283 -8.19 -6.87 4.84
C LYS A 283 -8.44 -6.14 6.16
N PRO A 284 -8.86 -6.86 7.20
CA PRO A 284 -9.24 -6.22 8.47
C PRO A 284 -8.04 -5.62 9.19
N ASP A 285 -8.22 -4.41 9.73
CA ASP A 285 -7.29 -3.83 10.70
C ASP A 285 -7.60 -4.37 12.09
N LEU A 286 -6.81 -5.34 12.54
CA LEU A 286 -6.99 -5.99 13.85
C LEU A 286 -6.54 -5.14 15.04
N ARG A 287 -5.94 -3.96 14.81
CA ARG A 287 -5.63 -2.98 15.85
C ARG A 287 -6.89 -2.30 16.39
N ASN A 288 -7.96 -2.30 15.59
CA ASN A 288 -9.28 -1.79 15.95
C ASN A 288 -10.10 -2.92 16.60
N PRO A 289 -10.54 -2.78 17.87
CA PRO A 289 -11.20 -3.85 18.61
C PRO A 289 -12.67 -4.06 18.22
N LEU A 290 -13.27 -3.17 17.42
CA LEU A 290 -14.67 -3.27 17.05
C LEU A 290 -14.90 -4.44 16.09
N GLU A 291 -16.02 -5.15 16.27
CA GLU A 291 -16.44 -6.25 15.40
C GLU A 291 -17.90 -6.11 14.98
N LEU A 292 -18.24 -6.69 13.86
CA LEU A 292 -19.62 -6.88 13.42
C LEU A 292 -20.19 -8.14 14.08
N VAL A 293 -21.40 -8.05 14.58
CA VAL A 293 -22.12 -9.16 15.23
C VAL A 293 -23.44 -9.39 14.48
N ASP A 294 -23.65 -10.59 13.94
CA ASP A 294 -24.87 -10.93 13.24
C ASP A 294 -26.06 -11.10 14.20
N VAL A 295 -27.19 -10.49 13.85
CA VAL A 295 -28.43 -10.50 14.65
C VAL A 295 -29.68 -10.82 13.83
N ALA A 296 -29.52 -11.28 12.58
CA ALA A 296 -30.64 -11.58 11.68
C ALA A 296 -31.65 -12.54 12.31
N ASP A 297 -31.21 -13.61 12.98
CA ASP A 297 -32.05 -14.58 13.67
C ASP A 297 -32.92 -13.98 14.78
N LEU A 298 -32.47 -12.93 15.43
CA LEU A 298 -33.19 -12.21 16.47
C LEU A 298 -34.27 -11.27 15.92
N VAL A 299 -34.03 -10.72 14.71
CA VAL A 299 -34.91 -9.67 14.14
C VAL A 299 -35.75 -10.14 12.95
N LYS A 300 -35.70 -11.42 12.59
CA LYS A 300 -36.45 -11.97 11.42
C LYS A 300 -37.96 -11.84 11.53
N ASP A 301 -38.50 -11.89 12.74
CA ASP A 301 -39.95 -11.92 13.02
C ASP A 301 -40.48 -10.55 13.51
N VAL A 302 -39.63 -9.49 13.54
CA VAL A 302 -40.09 -8.17 13.98
C VAL A 302 -40.93 -7.47 12.92
N GLU A 303 -41.80 -6.57 13.34
CA GLU A 303 -42.68 -5.81 12.42
C GLU A 303 -41.89 -4.80 11.56
N PHE A 304 -40.73 -4.38 12.03
CA PHE A 304 -39.87 -3.41 11.34
C PHE A 304 -39.22 -3.99 10.09
N LYS A 305 -39.82 -3.72 8.94
CA LYS A 305 -39.44 -4.31 7.66
C LYS A 305 -38.00 -4.02 7.23
N VAL A 306 -37.40 -2.93 7.72
CA VAL A 306 -36.00 -2.63 7.46
C VAL A 306 -35.08 -3.71 8.01
N PHE A 307 -35.46 -4.37 9.11
CA PHE A 307 -34.70 -5.47 9.70
C PHE A 307 -35.22 -6.84 9.21
N SER A 308 -36.53 -7.06 9.31
CA SER A 308 -37.11 -8.39 8.96
C SER A 308 -36.99 -8.71 7.47
N GLY A 309 -36.95 -7.71 6.59
CA GLY A 309 -36.75 -7.93 5.14
C GLY A 309 -35.40 -8.60 4.88
N PRO A 310 -34.26 -7.92 5.16
CA PRO A 310 -32.95 -8.53 4.96
C PRO A 310 -32.69 -9.78 5.82
N ALA A 311 -33.29 -9.87 7.01
CA ALA A 311 -33.12 -11.03 7.88
C ALA A 311 -33.76 -12.31 7.32
N ASN A 312 -34.78 -12.21 6.44
CA ASN A 312 -35.44 -13.32 5.76
C ASN A 312 -35.02 -13.49 4.30
N ASP A 313 -34.12 -12.67 3.80
CA ASP A 313 -33.54 -12.78 2.46
C ASP A 313 -32.26 -13.59 2.50
N GLU A 314 -32.11 -14.62 1.66
CA GLU A 314 -30.91 -15.45 1.57
C GLU A 314 -29.66 -14.65 1.19
N LYS A 315 -29.82 -13.55 0.45
CA LYS A 315 -28.74 -12.60 0.09
C LYS A 315 -28.66 -11.39 1.05
N GLY A 316 -29.50 -11.36 2.09
CA GLY A 316 -29.57 -10.28 3.08
C GLY A 316 -28.69 -10.53 4.29
N ARG A 317 -28.42 -9.46 5.05
CA ARG A 317 -27.70 -9.51 6.31
C ARG A 317 -28.20 -8.42 7.27
N VAL A 318 -28.30 -8.76 8.55
CA VAL A 318 -28.46 -7.78 9.63
C VAL A 318 -27.34 -7.98 10.62
N ALA A 319 -26.46 -6.99 10.73
CA ALA A 319 -25.33 -7.01 11.63
C ALA A 319 -25.23 -5.70 12.41
N VAL A 320 -24.63 -5.76 13.58
CA VAL A 320 -24.46 -4.61 14.45
C VAL A 320 -23.00 -4.41 14.86
N ILE A 321 -22.64 -3.16 15.18
CA ILE A 321 -21.39 -2.82 15.85
C ILE A 321 -21.74 -2.25 17.23
N ARG A 322 -21.20 -2.85 18.28
CA ARG A 322 -21.18 -2.26 19.63
C ARG A 322 -20.01 -1.31 19.75
N VAL A 323 -20.26 -0.08 20.16
CA VAL A 323 -19.24 0.94 20.42
C VAL A 323 -19.18 1.24 21.91
N PRO A 324 -18.14 0.82 22.62
CA PRO A 324 -17.96 1.11 24.04
C PRO A 324 -17.96 2.62 24.30
N GLY A 325 -18.73 3.08 25.30
CA GLY A 325 -18.83 4.50 25.64
C GLY A 325 -19.56 5.38 24.62
N GLY A 326 -20.07 4.80 23.55
CA GLY A 326 -20.66 5.51 22.41
C GLY A 326 -22.04 6.14 22.69
N ALA A 327 -22.66 5.90 23.85
CA ALA A 327 -23.88 6.62 24.25
C ALA A 327 -23.65 8.13 24.37
N SER A 328 -22.42 8.57 24.57
CA SER A 328 -22.02 9.99 24.63
C SER A 328 -22.07 10.69 23.25
N LEU A 329 -22.13 9.95 22.15
CA LEU A 329 -22.22 10.52 20.80
C LEU A 329 -23.47 11.39 20.66
N THR A 330 -23.29 12.59 20.13
CA THR A 330 -24.39 13.50 19.84
C THR A 330 -25.21 13.02 18.65
N ARG A 331 -26.47 13.48 18.55
CA ARG A 331 -27.32 13.17 17.40
C ARG A 331 -26.66 13.54 16.08
N LYS A 332 -26.01 14.71 16.02
CA LYS A 332 -25.29 15.18 14.82
C LYS A 332 -24.16 14.23 14.39
N GLN A 333 -23.41 13.69 15.34
CA GLN A 333 -22.35 12.71 15.04
C GLN A 333 -22.94 11.41 14.48
N ILE A 334 -24.03 10.92 15.09
CA ILE A 334 -24.71 9.69 14.63
C ILE A 334 -25.30 9.90 13.23
N ASP A 335 -25.94 11.04 12.98
CA ASP A 335 -26.48 11.38 11.66
C ASP A 335 -25.34 11.48 10.62
N GLY A 336 -24.17 12.02 10.97
CA GLY A 336 -22.97 12.04 10.14
C GLY A 336 -22.45 10.65 9.80
N TYR A 337 -22.51 9.70 10.71
CA TYR A 337 -22.19 8.29 10.42
C TYR A 337 -23.24 7.66 9.49
N GLY A 338 -24.51 8.05 9.62
CA GLY A 338 -25.58 7.67 8.70
C GLY A 338 -25.34 8.14 7.26
N GLU A 339 -24.90 9.39 7.08
CA GLU A 339 -24.47 9.93 5.78
C GLU A 339 -23.25 9.18 5.21
N PHE A 340 -22.28 8.88 6.08
CA PHE A 340 -21.07 8.16 5.71
C PHE A 340 -21.36 6.75 5.18
N VAL A 341 -22.20 5.96 5.85
CA VAL A 341 -22.54 4.61 5.37
C VAL A 341 -23.37 4.66 4.07
N GLY A 342 -24.08 5.78 3.83
CA GLY A 342 -24.80 6.02 2.59
C GLY A 342 -23.89 6.05 1.35
N ILE A 343 -22.63 6.44 1.49
CA ILE A 343 -21.63 6.42 0.40
C ILE A 343 -21.41 5.00 -0.12
N TYR A 344 -21.57 4.00 0.75
CA TYR A 344 -21.41 2.57 0.45
C TYR A 344 -22.73 1.87 0.11
N GLY A 345 -23.80 2.63 -0.18
CA GLY A 345 -25.09 2.12 -0.61
C GLY A 345 -26.06 1.76 0.52
N ALA A 346 -25.70 1.94 1.80
CA ALA A 346 -26.62 1.72 2.91
C ALA A 346 -27.73 2.79 2.92
N LYS A 347 -28.98 2.37 3.12
CA LYS A 347 -30.15 3.27 3.12
C LYS A 347 -30.32 4.07 4.40
N GLY A 348 -29.59 3.73 5.45
CA GLY A 348 -29.62 4.39 6.75
C GLY A 348 -28.81 3.64 7.79
N LEU A 349 -28.69 4.24 8.97
CA LEU A 349 -27.99 3.69 10.12
C LEU A 349 -28.91 3.78 11.35
N ALA A 350 -29.57 2.67 11.68
CA ALA A 350 -30.33 2.59 12.92
C ALA A 350 -29.37 2.45 14.12
N TRP A 351 -29.79 2.93 15.26
CA TRP A 351 -28.94 2.94 16.45
C TRP A 351 -29.73 2.73 17.74
N MET A 352 -29.03 2.24 18.77
CA MET A 352 -29.57 1.99 20.10
C MET A 352 -28.52 2.38 21.16
N LYS A 353 -28.79 3.40 21.97
CA LYS A 353 -27.98 3.77 23.13
C LYS A 353 -28.41 2.95 24.34
N VAL A 354 -27.45 2.40 25.05
CA VAL A 354 -27.63 1.68 26.29
C VAL A 354 -27.30 2.64 27.43
N ASN A 355 -28.28 3.42 27.90
CA ASN A 355 -28.07 4.38 28.99
C ASN A 355 -27.95 3.67 30.33
N ASP A 356 -28.80 2.65 30.57
CA ASP A 356 -28.76 1.82 31.79
C ASP A 356 -29.11 0.36 31.44
N ARG A 357 -28.09 -0.51 31.42
CA ARG A 357 -28.26 -1.94 31.12
C ARG A 357 -29.14 -2.66 32.16
N ALA A 358 -29.08 -2.25 33.43
CA ALA A 358 -29.82 -2.89 34.51
C ALA A 358 -31.32 -2.55 34.47
N ALA A 359 -31.69 -1.43 33.87
CA ALA A 359 -33.09 -1.02 33.69
C ALA A 359 -33.78 -1.73 32.51
N GLY A 360 -33.09 -2.63 31.82
CA GLY A 360 -33.64 -3.35 30.68
C GLY A 360 -34.06 -2.43 29.53
N VAL A 361 -35.26 -2.64 28.97
CA VAL A 361 -35.79 -1.84 27.84
C VAL A 361 -35.96 -0.36 28.21
N GLU A 362 -36.29 -0.03 29.45
CA GLU A 362 -36.46 1.35 29.92
C GLU A 362 -35.13 2.14 29.94
N GLY A 363 -33.99 1.43 30.04
CA GLY A 363 -32.66 2.01 29.94
C GLY A 363 -32.16 2.24 28.53
N ILE A 364 -32.97 1.93 27.50
CA ILE A 364 -32.58 2.01 26.08
C ILE A 364 -33.19 3.27 25.45
N GLN A 365 -32.34 4.03 24.77
CA GLN A 365 -32.77 5.15 23.94
C GLN A 365 -32.53 4.82 22.47
N SER A 366 -33.61 4.68 21.69
CA SER A 366 -33.51 4.33 20.26
C SER A 366 -34.79 4.73 19.51
N PRO A 367 -34.68 5.26 18.29
CA PRO A 367 -35.86 5.51 17.46
C PRO A 367 -36.53 4.23 16.96
N VAL A 368 -35.81 3.10 16.98
CA VAL A 368 -36.31 1.79 16.47
C VAL A 368 -36.74 0.85 17.60
N ALA A 369 -36.44 1.14 18.87
CA ALA A 369 -36.79 0.27 19.99
C ALA A 369 -38.30 -0.03 20.09
N LYS A 370 -39.16 0.91 19.72
CA LYS A 370 -40.63 0.73 19.69
C LYS A 370 -41.13 -0.35 18.76
N PHE A 371 -40.31 -0.81 17.82
CA PHE A 371 -40.63 -1.88 16.87
C PHE A 371 -40.06 -3.23 17.30
N LEU A 372 -39.30 -3.27 18.41
CA LEU A 372 -38.62 -4.44 18.93
C LEU A 372 -39.25 -4.83 20.27
N ASN A 373 -39.49 -6.11 20.48
CA ASN A 373 -39.95 -6.60 21.78
C ASN A 373 -38.75 -6.74 22.75
N GLU A 374 -39.07 -6.96 24.01
CA GLU A 374 -38.08 -7.06 25.10
C GLU A 374 -37.07 -8.20 24.87
N ASP A 375 -37.54 -9.36 24.39
CA ASP A 375 -36.66 -10.52 24.15
C ASP A 375 -35.65 -10.23 23.04
N VAL A 376 -36.06 -9.55 21.99
CA VAL A 376 -35.16 -9.13 20.89
C VAL A 376 -34.12 -8.15 21.38
N ILE A 377 -34.53 -7.12 22.12
CA ILE A 377 -33.61 -6.12 22.68
C ILE A 377 -32.59 -6.80 23.60
N ASN A 378 -33.06 -7.60 24.55
CA ASN A 378 -32.17 -8.32 25.48
C ASN A 378 -31.25 -9.31 24.72
N GLY A 379 -31.76 -10.02 23.73
CA GLY A 379 -30.95 -10.90 22.89
C GLY A 379 -29.81 -10.17 22.15
N ILE A 380 -30.09 -8.97 21.62
CA ILE A 380 -29.07 -8.12 20.99
C ILE A 380 -28.03 -7.66 22.02
N LEU A 381 -28.48 -7.16 23.17
CA LEU A 381 -27.60 -6.66 24.24
C LEU A 381 -26.69 -7.78 24.78
N ASP A 382 -27.24 -8.98 24.99
CA ASP A 382 -26.47 -10.13 25.49
C ASP A 382 -25.45 -10.62 24.44
N ARG A 383 -25.85 -10.73 23.18
CA ARG A 383 -24.98 -11.17 22.09
C ARG A 383 -23.82 -10.20 21.85
N THR A 384 -24.06 -8.92 21.94
CA THR A 384 -23.05 -7.86 21.79
C THR A 384 -22.27 -7.59 23.06
N GLN A 385 -22.67 -8.19 24.18
CA GLN A 385 -22.11 -7.90 25.50
C GLN A 385 -22.14 -6.39 25.82
N ALA A 386 -23.22 -5.71 25.42
CA ALA A 386 -23.36 -4.30 25.59
C ALA A 386 -23.55 -3.92 27.07
N GLU A 387 -22.90 -2.86 27.49
CA GLU A 387 -22.91 -2.32 28.83
C GLU A 387 -23.55 -0.92 28.87
N SER A 388 -23.84 -0.43 30.08
CA SER A 388 -24.31 0.94 30.25
C SER A 388 -23.27 1.93 29.73
N GLY A 389 -23.71 2.88 28.91
CA GLY A 389 -22.86 3.85 28.23
C GLY A 389 -22.47 3.48 26.77
N ASP A 390 -22.85 2.32 26.29
CA ASP A 390 -22.55 1.89 24.91
C ASP A 390 -23.60 2.37 23.90
N ILE A 391 -23.22 2.33 22.62
CA ILE A 391 -24.17 2.44 21.51
C ILE A 391 -24.02 1.23 20.59
N ILE A 392 -25.14 0.76 20.05
CA ILE A 392 -25.21 -0.29 19.04
C ILE A 392 -25.68 0.36 17.73
N LEU A 393 -24.93 0.16 16.67
CA LEU A 393 -25.20 0.66 15.32
C LEU A 393 -25.58 -0.51 14.42
N PHE A 394 -26.66 -0.37 13.64
CA PHE A 394 -27.23 -1.45 12.84
C PHE A 394 -27.01 -1.25 11.35
N GLY A 395 -26.55 -2.29 10.66
CA GLY A 395 -26.56 -2.41 9.22
C GLY A 395 -27.55 -3.50 8.81
N ALA A 396 -28.45 -3.18 7.89
CA ALA A 396 -29.47 -4.11 7.39
C ALA A 396 -29.75 -3.83 5.91
N ASP A 397 -29.27 -4.69 5.04
CA ASP A 397 -29.42 -4.64 3.57
C ASP A 397 -28.94 -5.96 2.95
N LYS A 398 -28.65 -5.99 1.65
CA LYS A 398 -27.88 -7.06 1.00
C LYS A 398 -26.55 -7.28 1.73
N ALA A 399 -26.11 -8.53 1.86
CA ALA A 399 -24.93 -8.89 2.65
C ALA A 399 -23.64 -8.13 2.23
N GLY A 400 -23.44 -7.93 0.92
CA GLY A 400 -22.31 -7.15 0.40
C GLY A 400 -22.34 -5.68 0.84
N ILE A 401 -23.50 -5.03 0.77
CA ILE A 401 -23.69 -3.65 1.21
C ILE A 401 -23.43 -3.52 2.73
N VAL A 402 -23.96 -4.45 3.52
CA VAL A 402 -23.75 -4.46 4.98
C VAL A 402 -22.24 -4.64 5.30
N ALA A 403 -21.57 -5.57 4.65
CA ALA A 403 -20.15 -5.80 4.84
C ALA A 403 -19.34 -4.54 4.53
N GLU A 404 -19.54 -3.94 3.35
CA GLU A 404 -18.77 -2.77 2.92
C GLU A 404 -19.09 -1.54 3.77
N ALA A 405 -20.36 -1.22 3.99
CA ALA A 405 -20.77 -0.05 4.76
C ALA A 405 -20.37 -0.14 6.23
N MET A 406 -20.62 -1.28 6.88
CA MET A 406 -20.30 -1.47 8.30
C MET A 406 -18.79 -1.69 8.51
N GLY A 407 -18.10 -2.32 7.57
CA GLY A 407 -16.65 -2.43 7.58
C GLY A 407 -15.96 -1.06 7.50
N ALA A 408 -16.41 -0.19 6.59
CA ALA A 408 -15.94 1.18 6.48
C ALA A 408 -16.28 2.00 7.75
N LEU A 409 -17.50 1.86 8.28
CA LEU A 409 -17.92 2.51 9.52
C LEU A 409 -17.05 2.07 10.70
N ARG A 410 -16.73 0.79 10.80
CA ARG A 410 -15.82 0.24 11.82
C ARG A 410 -14.49 0.98 11.85
N LEU A 411 -13.86 1.15 10.68
CA LEU A 411 -12.57 1.86 10.55
C LEU A 411 -12.72 3.33 10.94
N LYS A 412 -13.79 3.98 10.48
CA LYS A 412 -14.07 5.38 10.82
C LYS A 412 -14.28 5.58 12.31
N LEU A 413 -15.07 4.74 12.95
CA LEU A 413 -15.30 4.78 14.41
C LEU A 413 -14.00 4.55 15.18
N GLY A 414 -13.18 3.60 14.74
CA GLY A 414 -11.87 3.32 15.34
C GLY A 414 -10.94 4.53 15.34
N LYS A 415 -10.94 5.30 14.25
CA LYS A 415 -10.16 6.53 14.11
C LYS A 415 -10.78 7.70 14.87
N ASP A 416 -12.06 7.98 14.65
CA ASP A 416 -12.75 9.15 15.23
C ASP A 416 -12.82 9.10 16.76
N LEU A 417 -12.90 7.90 17.34
CA LEU A 417 -13.01 7.65 18.78
C LEU A 417 -11.68 7.18 19.41
N GLU A 418 -10.60 7.21 18.67
CA GLU A 418 -9.25 6.81 19.12
C GLU A 418 -9.20 5.38 19.72
N LEU A 419 -9.99 4.46 19.14
CA LEU A 419 -10.05 3.06 19.57
C LEU A 419 -8.99 2.18 18.90
N THR A 420 -8.45 2.62 17.77
CA THR A 420 -7.40 1.90 17.05
C THR A 420 -6.06 2.17 17.71
N ASP A 421 -5.33 1.12 18.11
CA ASP A 421 -3.96 1.24 18.63
C ASP A 421 -2.98 1.48 17.46
N GLU A 422 -2.73 2.73 17.13
CA GLU A 422 -1.86 3.12 16.03
C GLU A 422 -0.38 2.77 16.28
N SER A 423 0.01 2.45 17.52
CA SER A 423 1.37 2.03 17.86
C SER A 423 1.63 0.55 17.62
N ALA A 424 0.58 -0.25 17.47
CA ALA A 424 0.65 -1.70 17.31
C ALA A 424 0.85 -2.11 15.85
N TRP A 425 1.38 -3.32 15.68
CA TRP A 425 1.43 -4.05 14.42
C TRP A 425 0.52 -5.27 14.51
N ALA A 426 -0.36 -5.43 13.54
CA ALA A 426 -1.35 -6.51 13.54
C ALA A 426 -1.39 -7.22 12.18
N PRO A 427 -0.40 -8.08 11.89
CA PRO A 427 -0.37 -8.88 10.67
C PRO A 427 -1.34 -10.06 10.76
N LEU A 428 -1.87 -10.50 9.61
CA LEU A 428 -2.59 -11.75 9.48
C LEU A 428 -2.52 -12.28 8.05
N TRP A 429 -2.85 -13.55 7.90
CA TRP A 429 -3.18 -14.17 6.62
C TRP A 429 -4.69 -14.30 6.48
N VAL A 430 -5.22 -13.90 5.34
CA VAL A 430 -6.59 -14.21 4.92
C VAL A 430 -6.52 -15.29 3.84
N VAL A 431 -7.31 -16.34 4.00
CA VAL A 431 -7.27 -17.55 3.16
C VAL A 431 -8.67 -17.99 2.77
N ASP A 432 -8.78 -19.02 1.94
CA ASP A 432 -10.05 -19.65 1.55
C ASP A 432 -11.04 -18.66 0.93
N PHE A 433 -10.52 -17.83 0.02
CA PHE A 433 -11.35 -16.89 -0.73
C PHE A 433 -12.35 -17.63 -1.64
N PRO A 434 -13.52 -17.06 -1.95
CA PRO A 434 -14.35 -17.56 -3.03
C PRO A 434 -13.54 -17.65 -4.34
N MET A 435 -13.80 -18.67 -5.14
CA MET A 435 -13.16 -18.81 -6.45
C MET A 435 -13.63 -17.74 -7.43
N PHE A 436 -14.94 -17.41 -7.35
CA PHE A 436 -15.61 -16.49 -8.25
C PHE A 436 -16.45 -15.47 -7.48
N GLU A 437 -16.63 -14.32 -8.09
CA GLU A 437 -17.60 -13.29 -7.71
C GLU A 437 -18.71 -13.21 -8.76
N GLU A 438 -19.95 -13.01 -8.32
CA GLU A 438 -21.11 -12.83 -9.18
C GLU A 438 -21.42 -11.33 -9.31
N ASP A 439 -21.51 -10.82 -10.54
CA ASP A 439 -21.95 -9.46 -10.79
C ASP A 439 -23.48 -9.31 -10.68
N ASP A 440 -24.00 -8.08 -10.80
CA ASP A 440 -25.46 -7.83 -10.72
C ASP A 440 -26.25 -8.47 -11.88
N GLU A 441 -25.59 -8.90 -12.96
CA GLU A 441 -26.16 -9.58 -14.12
C GLU A 441 -26.11 -11.10 -13.98
N GLY A 442 -25.45 -11.62 -12.94
CA GLY A 442 -25.28 -13.05 -12.69
C GLY A 442 -24.09 -13.68 -13.40
N ASN A 443 -23.18 -12.88 -13.99
CA ASN A 443 -21.97 -13.40 -14.58
C ASN A 443 -20.91 -13.66 -13.50
N LEU A 444 -20.14 -14.73 -13.67
CA LEU A 444 -19.05 -15.06 -12.77
C LEU A 444 -17.73 -14.45 -13.25
N HIS A 445 -17.02 -13.82 -12.34
CA HIS A 445 -15.68 -13.29 -12.53
C HIS A 445 -14.71 -13.97 -11.57
N ALA A 446 -13.47 -14.18 -11.99
CA ALA A 446 -12.45 -14.70 -11.07
C ALA A 446 -12.17 -13.66 -9.97
N MET A 447 -12.21 -14.08 -8.70
CA MET A 447 -11.95 -13.17 -7.59
C MET A 447 -10.50 -12.65 -7.58
N HIS A 448 -9.53 -13.48 -7.95
CA HIS A 448 -8.13 -13.11 -8.10
C HIS A 448 -7.73 -13.06 -9.58
N HIS A 449 -7.42 -14.22 -10.17
CA HIS A 449 -7.12 -14.37 -11.58
C HIS A 449 -7.47 -15.80 -12.06
N PRO A 450 -7.67 -16.02 -13.37
CA PRO A 450 -8.16 -17.30 -13.89
C PRO A 450 -7.18 -18.48 -13.76
N PHE A 451 -5.96 -18.25 -13.29
CA PHE A 451 -4.93 -19.29 -13.09
C PHE A 451 -4.89 -19.80 -11.64
N THR A 452 -5.72 -19.27 -10.76
CA THR A 452 -5.82 -19.70 -9.36
C THR A 452 -6.47 -21.08 -9.28
N SER A 453 -5.86 -21.99 -8.53
CA SER A 453 -6.39 -23.33 -8.30
C SER A 453 -7.59 -23.30 -7.34
N PRO A 454 -8.67 -24.01 -7.63
CA PRO A 454 -9.72 -24.24 -6.65
C PRO A 454 -9.22 -25.14 -5.51
N LEU A 455 -9.86 -25.04 -4.36
CA LEU A 455 -9.51 -25.80 -3.15
C LEU A 455 -10.29 -27.11 -3.09
N GLY A 456 -9.59 -28.23 -3.30
CA GLY A 456 -10.09 -29.57 -3.00
C GLY A 456 -11.25 -30.08 -3.86
N VAL A 457 -11.46 -29.55 -5.07
CA VAL A 457 -12.51 -29.97 -6.01
C VAL A 457 -11.93 -30.40 -7.36
N THR A 458 -12.60 -31.33 -8.03
CA THR A 458 -12.31 -31.73 -9.42
C THR A 458 -12.91 -30.74 -10.42
N ALA A 459 -12.50 -30.83 -11.69
CA ALA A 459 -13.05 -29.98 -12.76
C ALA A 459 -14.57 -30.19 -12.94
N GLU A 460 -15.04 -31.43 -12.80
CA GLU A 460 -16.48 -31.75 -12.90
C GLU A 460 -17.27 -31.17 -11.72
N GLU A 461 -16.73 -31.27 -10.50
CA GLU A 461 -17.37 -30.72 -9.30
C GLU A 461 -17.41 -29.18 -9.37
N LEU A 462 -16.34 -28.56 -9.86
CA LEU A 462 -16.27 -27.13 -10.06
C LEU A 462 -17.32 -26.63 -11.07
N LYS A 463 -17.45 -27.30 -12.21
CA LYS A 463 -18.48 -26.99 -13.22
C LYS A 463 -19.90 -27.19 -12.69
N ALA A 464 -20.10 -28.19 -11.83
CA ALA A 464 -21.42 -28.49 -11.25
C ALA A 464 -21.90 -27.42 -10.26
N ASN A 465 -21.00 -26.82 -9.48
CA ASN A 465 -21.35 -25.80 -8.49
C ASN A 465 -20.22 -24.76 -8.31
N PRO A 466 -19.99 -23.90 -9.30
CA PRO A 466 -18.89 -22.92 -9.23
C PRO A 466 -19.03 -21.90 -8.09
N ALA A 467 -20.27 -21.53 -7.73
CA ALA A 467 -20.53 -20.52 -6.71
C ALA A 467 -20.13 -20.96 -5.29
N ALA A 468 -20.06 -22.27 -5.03
CA ALA A 468 -19.66 -22.81 -3.72
C ALA A 468 -18.17 -23.10 -3.61
N ALA A 469 -17.39 -22.93 -4.70
CA ALA A 469 -15.98 -23.27 -4.71
C ALA A 469 -15.14 -22.18 -4.05
N ASN A 470 -14.25 -22.59 -3.15
CA ASN A 470 -13.20 -21.74 -2.62
C ASN A 470 -11.92 -21.90 -3.47
N SER A 471 -11.12 -20.86 -3.50
CA SER A 471 -9.81 -20.86 -4.13
C SER A 471 -8.71 -21.15 -3.13
N ASN A 472 -7.59 -21.68 -3.62
CA ASN A 472 -6.37 -21.85 -2.84
C ASN A 472 -5.50 -20.57 -2.89
N ALA A 473 -6.17 -19.44 -2.58
CA ALA A 473 -5.57 -18.12 -2.51
C ALA A 473 -5.30 -17.71 -1.06
N TYR A 474 -4.34 -16.82 -0.89
CA TYR A 474 -3.90 -16.31 0.41
C TYR A 474 -3.36 -14.90 0.27
N ASP A 475 -3.84 -13.99 1.12
CA ASP A 475 -3.40 -12.61 1.18
C ASP A 475 -2.77 -12.31 2.53
N MET A 476 -1.62 -11.63 2.52
CA MET A 476 -1.00 -11.08 3.72
C MET A 476 -1.55 -9.69 3.96
N VAL A 477 -2.11 -9.49 5.13
CA VAL A 477 -2.65 -8.20 5.57
C VAL A 477 -1.83 -7.67 6.74
N LEU A 478 -1.49 -6.40 6.72
CA LEU A 478 -0.77 -5.71 7.79
C LEU A 478 -1.44 -4.37 8.06
N ASN A 479 -1.95 -4.20 9.28
CA ASN A 479 -2.59 -2.95 9.71
C ASN A 479 -3.71 -2.46 8.78
N GLY A 480 -4.53 -3.38 8.26
CA GLY A 480 -5.64 -3.06 7.37
C GLY A 480 -5.26 -2.88 5.89
N TYR A 481 -4.00 -3.12 5.53
CA TYR A 481 -3.53 -3.11 4.16
C TYR A 481 -3.20 -4.53 3.70
N GLU A 482 -3.72 -4.93 2.55
CA GLU A 482 -3.21 -6.07 1.81
C GLU A 482 -1.81 -5.70 1.28
N VAL A 483 -0.78 -6.32 1.82
CA VAL A 483 0.61 -6.04 1.43
C VAL A 483 1.13 -7.01 0.38
N GLY A 484 0.50 -8.17 0.26
CA GLY A 484 0.82 -9.16 -0.75
C GLY A 484 -0.27 -10.19 -0.88
N GLY A 485 -0.48 -10.69 -2.09
CA GLY A 485 -1.46 -11.72 -2.40
C GLY A 485 -0.89 -12.79 -3.31
N GLY A 486 -1.36 -14.00 -3.15
CA GLY A 486 -0.91 -15.14 -3.91
C GLY A 486 -1.88 -16.31 -3.93
N SER A 487 -1.51 -17.36 -4.64
CA SER A 487 -2.29 -18.58 -4.71
C SER A 487 -1.45 -19.78 -5.16
N VAL A 488 -1.97 -20.96 -4.93
CA VAL A 488 -1.58 -22.14 -5.71
C VAL A 488 -2.19 -22.02 -7.10
N ARG A 489 -1.40 -22.34 -8.15
CA ARG A 489 -1.82 -22.22 -9.55
C ARG A 489 -2.39 -23.53 -10.06
N ILE A 490 -3.26 -23.42 -11.05
CA ILE A 490 -3.70 -24.58 -11.83
C ILE A 490 -2.49 -25.10 -12.62
N HIS A 491 -2.23 -26.42 -12.53
CA HIS A 491 -1.11 -27.05 -13.23
C HIS A 491 -1.53 -28.17 -14.20
N ASN A 492 -2.84 -28.36 -14.40
CA ASN A 492 -3.36 -29.28 -15.40
C ASN A 492 -4.33 -28.60 -16.37
N ALA A 493 -4.38 -29.09 -17.60
CA ALA A 493 -5.16 -28.49 -18.68
C ALA A 493 -6.66 -28.59 -18.45
N ASP A 494 -7.18 -29.72 -17.94
CA ASP A 494 -8.60 -29.96 -17.76
C ASP A 494 -9.23 -28.97 -16.75
N MET A 495 -8.52 -28.71 -15.64
CA MET A 495 -8.97 -27.73 -14.66
C MET A 495 -8.90 -26.31 -15.23
N GLN A 496 -7.87 -25.98 -16.00
CA GLN A 496 -7.75 -24.65 -16.60
C GLN A 496 -8.87 -24.39 -17.62
N GLU A 497 -9.18 -25.37 -18.43
CA GLU A 497 -10.29 -25.31 -19.39
C GLU A 497 -11.63 -25.14 -18.66
N ALA A 498 -11.86 -25.90 -17.57
CA ALA A 498 -13.05 -25.76 -16.75
C ALA A 498 -13.26 -24.35 -16.19
N VAL A 499 -12.19 -23.72 -15.68
CA VAL A 499 -12.24 -22.36 -15.19
C VAL A 499 -12.54 -21.36 -16.30
N PHE A 500 -11.90 -21.49 -17.46
CA PHE A 500 -12.18 -20.62 -18.60
C PHE A 500 -13.62 -20.75 -19.12
N ASP A 501 -14.15 -21.97 -19.18
CA ASP A 501 -15.54 -22.22 -19.56
C ASP A 501 -16.54 -21.52 -18.60
N ILE A 502 -16.28 -21.62 -17.29
CA ILE A 502 -17.12 -20.97 -16.27
C ILE A 502 -17.08 -19.43 -16.41
N LEU A 503 -15.92 -18.88 -16.77
CA LEU A 503 -15.73 -17.44 -16.99
C LEU A 503 -16.26 -16.97 -18.36
N GLY A 504 -16.80 -17.88 -19.18
CA GLY A 504 -17.34 -17.57 -20.51
C GLY A 504 -16.29 -17.17 -21.53
N ILE A 505 -15.02 -17.56 -21.33
CA ILE A 505 -13.92 -17.32 -22.28
C ILE A 505 -13.98 -18.40 -23.36
N THR A 506 -14.29 -18.00 -24.59
CA THR A 506 -14.42 -18.96 -25.72
C THR A 506 -13.09 -19.65 -26.06
N PRO A 507 -13.10 -20.85 -26.67
CA PRO A 507 -11.87 -21.54 -27.08
C PRO A 507 -10.97 -20.69 -27.98
N GLU A 508 -11.55 -19.87 -28.86
CA GLU A 508 -10.83 -18.96 -29.73
C GLU A 508 -10.12 -17.86 -28.92
N GLU A 509 -10.80 -17.30 -27.93
CA GLU A 509 -10.23 -16.30 -27.01
C GLU A 509 -9.18 -16.92 -26.10
N GLN A 510 -9.39 -18.14 -25.59
CA GLN A 510 -8.41 -18.89 -24.81
C GLN A 510 -7.11 -19.05 -25.61
N GLN A 511 -7.21 -19.50 -26.87
CA GLN A 511 -6.04 -19.67 -27.72
C GLN A 511 -5.38 -18.34 -28.08
N LEU A 512 -6.17 -17.30 -28.35
CA LEU A 512 -5.64 -15.98 -28.69
C LEU A 512 -4.90 -15.32 -27.52
N LYS A 513 -5.48 -15.39 -26.33
CA LYS A 513 -4.96 -14.69 -25.13
C LYS A 513 -3.90 -15.51 -24.38
N PHE A 514 -4.12 -16.82 -24.24
CA PHE A 514 -3.39 -17.71 -23.34
C PHE A 514 -2.83 -18.98 -24.01
N GLY A 515 -2.87 -19.06 -25.35
CA GLY A 515 -2.48 -20.27 -26.08
C GLY A 515 -1.10 -20.81 -25.71
N PHE A 516 -0.12 -19.93 -25.52
CA PHE A 516 1.23 -20.31 -25.11
C PHE A 516 1.28 -20.94 -23.70
N LEU A 517 0.45 -20.50 -22.76
CA LEU A 517 0.35 -21.10 -21.42
C LEU A 517 -0.38 -22.45 -21.48
N LEU A 518 -1.49 -22.52 -22.24
CA LEU A 518 -2.25 -23.76 -22.42
C LEU A 518 -1.40 -24.84 -23.09
N ASP A 519 -0.58 -24.47 -24.03
CA ASP A 519 0.36 -25.40 -24.67
C ASP A 519 1.44 -25.85 -23.68
N ALA A 520 1.97 -24.96 -22.87
CA ALA A 520 2.97 -25.29 -21.84
C ALA A 520 2.44 -26.26 -20.79
N LEU A 521 1.16 -26.14 -20.38
CA LEU A 521 0.50 -27.05 -19.43
C LEU A 521 0.52 -28.53 -19.90
N LYS A 522 0.67 -28.79 -21.19
CA LYS A 522 0.70 -30.15 -21.75
C LYS A 522 2.05 -30.86 -21.56
N PHE A 523 3.09 -30.16 -21.13
CA PHE A 523 4.47 -30.66 -21.09
C PHE A 523 4.99 -30.87 -19.67
N GLY A 524 4.23 -31.53 -18.81
CA GLY A 524 4.69 -31.93 -17.46
C GLY A 524 4.86 -30.76 -16.50
N THR A 525 3.89 -29.87 -16.49
CA THR A 525 3.86 -28.72 -15.58
C THR A 525 3.89 -29.17 -14.12
N PRO A 526 4.84 -28.70 -13.30
CA PRO A 526 4.87 -28.98 -11.88
C PRO A 526 3.75 -28.26 -11.14
N PRO A 527 3.28 -28.77 -9.98
CA PRO A 527 2.50 -27.96 -9.07
C PRO A 527 3.33 -26.74 -8.65
N HIS A 528 2.73 -25.55 -8.69
CA HIS A 528 3.43 -24.29 -8.40
C HIS A 528 2.52 -23.29 -7.72
N ALA A 529 3.14 -22.44 -6.94
CA ALA A 529 2.46 -21.45 -6.12
C ALA A 529 3.35 -20.21 -5.96
N GLY A 530 2.74 -19.07 -5.79
CA GLY A 530 3.48 -17.83 -5.65
C GLY A 530 2.70 -16.74 -4.96
N LEU A 531 3.37 -15.60 -4.85
CA LEU A 531 2.83 -14.41 -4.20
C LEU A 531 3.55 -13.18 -4.75
N ALA A 532 2.86 -12.05 -4.76
CA ALA A 532 3.45 -10.77 -5.08
C ALA A 532 3.18 -9.77 -3.95
N PHE A 533 4.23 -9.10 -3.48
CA PHE A 533 4.10 -7.98 -2.55
C PHE A 533 4.14 -6.65 -3.31
N GLY A 534 3.33 -5.70 -2.88
CA GLY A 534 3.50 -4.30 -3.26
C GLY A 534 4.66 -3.68 -2.47
N LEU A 535 5.85 -3.55 -3.10
CA LEU A 535 7.01 -2.96 -2.42
C LEU A 535 6.73 -1.54 -1.92
N ASP A 536 6.04 -0.75 -2.73
CA ASP A 536 5.68 0.63 -2.38
C ASP A 536 4.81 0.67 -1.11
N ARG A 537 3.87 -0.26 -0.96
CA ARG A 537 2.98 -0.36 0.20
C ARG A 537 3.73 -0.85 1.44
N LEU A 538 4.61 -1.84 1.30
CA LEU A 538 5.48 -2.28 2.41
C LEU A 538 6.34 -1.13 2.92
N VAL A 539 6.98 -0.37 2.02
CA VAL A 539 7.81 0.77 2.39
C VAL A 539 6.99 1.90 2.99
N MET A 540 5.77 2.13 2.50
CA MET A 540 4.83 3.10 3.09
C MET A 540 4.57 2.77 4.56
N LEU A 541 4.30 1.51 4.89
CA LEU A 541 4.10 1.04 6.26
C LEU A 541 5.38 1.14 7.10
N LEU A 542 6.53 0.72 6.56
CA LEU A 542 7.84 0.86 7.23
C LEU A 542 8.17 2.31 7.58
N CYS A 543 7.75 3.27 6.74
CA CYS A 543 7.97 4.70 6.95
C CYS A 543 6.89 5.37 7.83
N GLY A 544 5.83 4.67 8.20
CA GLY A 544 4.72 5.23 8.97
C GLY A 544 4.00 6.36 8.25
N THR A 545 3.85 6.30 6.92
CA THR A 545 3.10 7.27 6.11
C THR A 545 1.86 6.60 5.50
N GLU A 546 0.82 7.40 5.28
CA GLU A 546 -0.44 6.94 4.63
C GLU A 546 -0.46 7.22 3.11
N ASN A 547 0.57 7.89 2.58
CA ASN A 547 0.63 8.29 1.18
C ASN A 547 1.77 7.57 0.45
N ILE A 548 1.42 6.73 -0.51
CA ILE A 548 2.39 5.95 -1.30
C ILE A 548 3.35 6.85 -2.10
N ARG A 549 2.93 8.07 -2.48
CA ARG A 549 3.78 9.03 -3.20
C ARG A 549 4.96 9.53 -2.38
N ASP A 550 4.91 9.40 -1.06
CA ASP A 550 6.01 9.80 -0.18
C ASP A 550 7.19 8.82 -0.19
N VAL A 551 6.99 7.61 -0.67
CA VAL A 551 8.01 6.55 -0.70
C VAL A 551 8.47 6.18 -2.12
N ILE A 552 7.99 6.90 -3.13
CA ILE A 552 8.39 6.78 -4.53
C ILE A 552 9.16 8.05 -4.90
N ALA A 553 10.33 7.90 -5.53
CA ALA A 553 11.17 9.05 -5.85
C ALA A 553 10.44 10.07 -6.75
N PHE A 554 9.85 9.61 -7.85
CA PHE A 554 9.12 10.44 -8.83
C PHE A 554 7.74 9.84 -9.14
N PRO A 555 6.76 10.01 -8.23
CA PRO A 555 5.42 9.46 -8.42
C PRO A 555 4.58 10.28 -9.38
N LYS A 556 3.49 9.70 -9.87
CA LYS A 556 2.42 10.43 -10.56
C LYS A 556 1.42 11.02 -9.55
N THR A 557 0.72 12.07 -9.96
CA THR A 557 -0.46 12.59 -9.26
C THR A 557 -1.63 11.61 -9.33
N THR A 558 -2.71 11.89 -8.60
CA THR A 558 -3.97 11.13 -8.71
C THR A 558 -4.64 11.23 -10.10
N ALA A 559 -4.25 12.22 -10.91
CA ALA A 559 -4.65 12.36 -12.30
C ALA A 559 -3.68 11.68 -13.29
N ALA A 560 -2.82 10.77 -12.81
CA ALA A 560 -1.80 10.04 -13.58
C ALA A 560 -0.80 10.96 -14.34
N ALA A 561 -0.56 12.17 -13.83
CA ALA A 561 0.37 13.13 -14.42
C ALA A 561 1.66 13.27 -13.62
N CYS A 562 2.77 13.52 -14.29
CA CYS A 562 4.06 13.89 -13.70
C CYS A 562 4.27 15.40 -13.82
N LEU A 563 4.13 16.15 -12.74
CA LEU A 563 4.27 17.60 -12.73
C LEU A 563 5.72 18.09 -12.94
N LEU A 564 6.69 17.20 -12.72
CA LEU A 564 8.12 17.52 -12.94
C LEU A 564 8.48 17.52 -14.42
N THR A 565 7.92 16.57 -15.20
CA THR A 565 8.30 16.35 -16.61
C THR A 565 7.20 16.70 -17.59
N ASP A 566 6.05 17.18 -17.11
CA ASP A 566 4.83 17.43 -17.89
C ASP A 566 4.37 16.19 -18.69
N ALA A 567 4.55 15.00 -18.12
CA ALA A 567 4.05 13.76 -18.72
C ALA A 567 2.64 13.41 -18.17
N PRO A 568 1.73 12.91 -19.03
CA PRO A 568 1.87 12.67 -20.46
C PRO A 568 1.86 13.97 -21.27
N SER A 569 2.56 13.96 -22.41
CA SER A 569 2.66 15.11 -23.31
C SER A 569 2.27 14.73 -24.74
N LEU A 570 2.09 15.74 -25.59
CA LEU A 570 1.79 15.50 -26.99
C LEU A 570 2.96 14.78 -27.69
N ALA A 571 2.61 13.75 -28.46
CA ALA A 571 3.59 13.04 -29.27
C ALA A 571 4.05 13.88 -30.47
N ASN A 572 5.31 13.70 -30.87
CA ASN A 572 5.81 14.32 -32.09
C ASN A 572 5.05 13.80 -33.32
N PRO A 573 4.49 14.66 -34.19
CA PRO A 573 3.74 14.25 -35.36
C PRO A 573 4.53 13.30 -36.30
N ALA A 574 5.82 13.54 -36.51
CA ALA A 574 6.66 12.67 -37.31
C ALA A 574 6.80 11.26 -36.73
N ALA A 575 6.86 11.14 -35.39
CA ALA A 575 6.88 9.85 -34.71
C ALA A 575 5.54 9.09 -34.87
N LEU A 576 4.42 9.81 -34.82
CA LEU A 576 3.09 9.21 -35.06
C LEU A 576 2.95 8.72 -36.51
N GLU A 577 3.43 9.48 -37.49
CA GLU A 577 3.43 9.09 -38.89
C GLU A 577 4.30 7.83 -39.11
N GLU A 578 5.50 7.78 -38.52
CA GLU A 578 6.38 6.61 -38.56
C GLU A 578 5.71 5.35 -38.00
N LEU A 579 4.92 5.50 -36.93
CA LEU A 579 4.17 4.43 -36.29
C LEU A 579 2.85 4.09 -37.02
N ALA A 580 2.45 4.88 -38.02
CA ALA A 580 1.15 4.80 -38.70
C ALA A 580 -0.04 4.95 -37.74
N ILE A 581 0.05 5.89 -36.80
CA ILE A 581 -0.97 6.18 -35.77
C ILE A 581 -1.51 7.59 -35.98
N ALA A 582 -2.82 7.75 -35.82
CA ALA A 582 -3.49 9.05 -35.80
C ALA A 582 -4.17 9.29 -34.45
N VAL A 583 -4.06 10.50 -33.93
CA VAL A 583 -4.82 10.95 -32.76
C VAL A 583 -6.19 11.39 -33.22
N THR A 584 -7.24 10.69 -32.78
CA THR A 584 -8.65 10.97 -33.11
C THR A 584 -9.41 11.67 -32.01
N ALA A 585 -8.80 11.91 -30.83
CA ALA A 585 -9.42 12.69 -29.78
C ALA A 585 -9.76 14.10 -30.30
N ALA A 586 -10.98 14.58 -30.05
CA ALA A 586 -11.37 15.95 -30.34
C ALA A 586 -10.37 16.89 -29.65
N LYS A 587 -9.78 17.84 -30.38
CA LYS A 587 -9.10 18.95 -29.75
C LYS A 587 -10.15 19.63 -28.88
N GLU A 588 -9.94 19.64 -27.58
CA GLU A 588 -10.69 20.51 -26.70
C GLU A 588 -10.52 21.91 -27.30
N LYS A 589 -11.65 22.56 -27.54
CA LYS A 589 -11.64 23.94 -28.00
C LYS A 589 -10.82 24.73 -27.00
N ASP A 590 -9.80 25.42 -27.51
CA ASP A 590 -9.07 26.41 -26.74
C ASP A 590 -10.09 27.19 -25.94
N ALA A 591 -10.08 27.04 -24.64
CA ALA A 591 -10.91 27.86 -23.76
C ALA A 591 -10.41 29.28 -23.89
N GLU A 592 -11.29 30.14 -24.37
CA GLU A 592 -11.12 31.58 -24.41
C GLU A 592 -10.84 32.17 -23.02
#